data_a2278e488accd1e4cfbbad99f6d5f2b0
#
_entry.id   a2278e488accd1e4cfbbad99f6d5f2b0
#
_cell.length_a   1.000
_cell.length_b   1.000
_cell.length_c   1.000
_cell.angle_alpha   90.00
_cell.angle_beta   90.00
_cell.angle_gamma   90.00
#
_symmetry.space_group_name_H-M   'P 1'
#
loop_
_entity.id
_entity.type
_entity.pdbx_description
1 polymer ?
#
loop_
_entity_poly.entity_id
_entity_poly.type
_entity_poly.pdbx_seq_one_letter_code
_entity_poly.pdbx_strand_id
1 'polypeptide(L)'
;MRYSIDSRTVIDPVNTIFYAIVGKNRNGHDYVLELYNRGVRNFVVSQMRDEFAGLSDAAFRVVEDTLKAFQQDAGEYARGIDAQMVAITGSNGKTVVKEWISQLMEWDVKLCRSPRSYNSQVGVPLSLFEIDPSCDVALIEA
;
A
#
# COMPACT_ATOMS: atom_id res chain seq x y z
N MET A 1 5.72 0.65 -10.27
CA MET A 1 5.71 1.64 -9.18
C MET A 1 5.46 0.91 -7.87
N ARG A 2 6.11 1.28 -6.76
CA ARG A 2 5.89 0.73 -5.42
C ARG A 2 5.21 1.77 -4.54
N TYR A 3 4.47 1.33 -3.55
CA TYR A 3 3.72 2.20 -2.63
C TYR A 3 4.16 1.91 -1.20
N SER A 4 4.48 2.93 -0.43
CA SER A 4 4.97 2.76 0.94
C SER A 4 4.40 3.82 1.88
N ILE A 5 4.19 3.40 3.14
CA ILE A 5 3.79 4.23 4.27
C ILE A 5 4.80 4.18 5.42
N ASP A 6 5.84 3.35 5.27
CA ASP A 6 6.89 3.15 6.29
C ASP A 6 8.26 3.35 5.65
N SER A 7 9.01 4.35 6.13
CA SER A 7 10.34 4.70 5.61
C SER A 7 11.34 3.53 5.65
N ARG A 8 11.17 2.62 6.61
CA ARG A 8 12.04 1.46 6.81
C ARG A 8 11.86 0.36 5.75
N THR A 9 10.69 0.32 5.11
CA THR A 9 10.35 -0.73 4.12
C THR A 9 10.63 -0.31 2.68
N VAL A 10 11.10 0.91 2.46
CA VAL A 10 11.45 1.41 1.13
C VAL A 10 12.73 0.75 0.64
N ILE A 11 12.62 -0.18 -0.31
CA ILE A 11 13.75 -0.95 -0.88
C ILE A 11 14.22 -0.34 -2.21
N ASP A 12 13.28 0.19 -3.00
CA ASP A 12 13.52 0.82 -4.30
C ASP A 12 13.03 2.28 -4.27
N PRO A 13 13.85 3.21 -3.75
CA PRO A 13 13.43 4.59 -3.52
C PRO A 13 12.96 5.31 -4.80
N VAL A 14 13.65 5.09 -5.91
CA VAL A 14 13.40 5.79 -7.19
C VAL A 14 12.00 5.46 -7.73
N ASN A 15 11.55 4.22 -7.56
CA ASN A 15 10.25 3.75 -8.04
C ASN A 15 9.18 3.73 -6.93
N THR A 16 9.38 4.46 -5.83
CA THR A 16 8.45 4.46 -4.70
C THR A 16 7.64 5.77 -4.63
N ILE A 17 6.33 5.64 -4.42
CA ILE A 17 5.45 6.71 -3.94
C ILE A 17 5.29 6.52 -2.43
N PHE A 18 5.69 7.54 -1.67
CA PHE A 18 5.57 7.52 -0.21
C PHE A 18 4.38 8.35 0.25
N TYR A 19 3.51 7.72 1.05
CA TYR A 19 2.36 8.38 1.68
C TYR A 19 2.72 8.76 3.12
N ALA A 20 2.78 10.05 3.39
CA ALA A 20 3.09 10.60 4.70
C ALA A 20 1.88 10.53 5.64
N ILE A 21 1.47 9.32 6.02
CA ILE A 21 0.30 9.12 6.89
C ILE A 21 0.57 9.67 8.29
N VAL A 22 -0.41 10.40 8.81
CA VAL A 22 -0.40 10.92 10.19
C VAL A 22 -1.12 9.93 11.09
N GLY A 23 -0.37 9.28 11.96
CA GLY A 23 -0.88 8.35 12.98
C GLY A 23 -0.89 8.97 14.38
N LYS A 24 -1.41 8.24 15.36
CA LYS A 24 -1.47 8.71 16.76
C LYS A 24 -0.11 9.04 17.35
N ASN A 25 0.92 8.27 17.02
CA ASN A 25 2.27 8.37 17.64
C ASN A 25 3.37 8.71 16.64
N ARG A 26 3.06 8.81 15.36
CA ARG A 26 4.04 9.04 14.28
C ARG A 26 3.41 9.89 13.21
N ASN A 27 4.23 10.79 12.65
CA ASN A 27 3.85 11.61 11.52
C ASN A 27 4.74 11.26 10.33
N GLY A 28 4.14 10.75 9.26
CA GLY A 28 4.88 10.36 8.05
C GLY A 28 5.66 11.50 7.40
N HIS A 29 5.23 12.76 7.61
CA HIS A 29 5.92 13.94 7.09
C HIS A 29 7.34 14.09 7.65
N ASP A 30 7.60 13.58 8.85
CA ASP A 30 8.93 13.67 9.48
C ASP A 30 10.00 12.82 8.76
N TYR A 31 9.58 11.91 7.89
CA TYR A 31 10.47 11.03 7.13
C TYR A 31 10.70 11.48 5.68
N VAL A 32 10.05 12.56 5.23
CA VAL A 32 10.13 13.02 3.84
C VAL A 32 11.56 13.39 3.46
N LEU A 33 12.28 14.17 4.28
CA LEU A 33 13.66 14.56 4.01
C LEU A 33 14.61 13.36 3.98
N GLU A 34 14.47 12.43 4.94
CA GLU A 34 15.27 11.20 4.96
C GLU A 34 15.06 10.40 3.68
N LEU A 35 13.80 10.19 3.28
CA LEU A 35 13.45 9.43 2.09
C LEU A 35 13.89 10.12 0.80
N TYR A 36 13.79 11.44 0.74
CA TYR A 36 14.31 12.22 -0.37
C TYR A 36 15.83 12.01 -0.54
N ASN A 37 16.59 12.06 0.55
CA ASN A 37 18.03 11.81 0.54
C ASN A 37 18.37 10.36 0.13
N ARG A 38 17.46 9.41 0.35
CA ARG A 38 17.57 8.03 -0.11
C ARG A 38 17.17 7.84 -1.57
N GLY A 39 16.60 8.85 -2.22
CA GLY A 39 16.25 8.83 -3.64
C GLY A 39 14.75 8.77 -3.96
N VAL A 40 13.86 8.80 -2.96
CA VAL A 40 12.41 8.93 -3.22
C VAL A 40 12.11 10.31 -3.80
N ARG A 41 11.26 10.35 -4.83
CA ARG A 41 10.89 11.59 -5.52
C ARG A 41 9.39 11.85 -5.57
N ASN A 42 8.57 10.89 -5.17
CA ASN A 42 7.12 11.01 -5.20
C ASN A 42 6.55 10.90 -3.79
N PHE A 43 5.90 11.96 -3.33
CA PHE A 43 5.34 12.07 -1.99
C PHE A 43 3.86 12.46 -2.02
N VAL A 44 3.05 11.79 -1.20
CA VAL A 44 1.68 12.19 -0.92
C VAL A 44 1.64 12.70 0.52
N VAL A 45 1.31 13.98 0.69
CA VAL A 45 1.36 14.71 1.96
C VAL A 45 0.05 15.41 2.26
N SER A 46 -0.28 15.66 3.53
CA SER A 46 -1.46 16.45 3.88
C SER A 46 -1.16 17.96 4.02
N GLN A 47 0.12 18.31 4.09
CA GLN A 47 0.57 19.71 4.15
C GLN A 47 1.97 19.85 3.60
N MET A 48 2.23 20.97 2.94
CA MET A 48 3.60 21.39 2.62
C MET A 48 4.25 21.98 3.87
N ARG A 49 5.52 21.66 4.08
CA ARG A 49 6.34 22.26 5.13
C ARG A 49 7.45 23.09 4.51
N ASP A 50 7.92 24.12 5.21
CA ASP A 50 9.00 25.00 4.72
C ASP A 50 10.26 24.21 4.34
N GLU A 51 10.56 23.15 5.09
CA GLU A 51 11.69 22.26 4.85
C GLU A 51 11.61 21.49 3.50
N PHE A 52 10.43 21.40 2.87
CA PHE A 52 10.25 20.75 1.57
C PHE A 52 10.49 21.69 0.39
N ALA A 53 10.56 23.01 0.62
CA ALA A 53 10.71 24.02 -0.43
C ALA A 53 12.01 23.86 -1.24
N GLY A 54 13.05 23.27 -0.66
CA GLY A 54 14.32 23.02 -1.32
C GLY A 54 14.38 21.73 -2.15
N LEU A 55 13.32 20.91 -2.15
CA LEU A 55 13.27 19.61 -2.81
C LEU A 55 12.76 19.73 -4.25
N SER A 56 13.50 20.44 -5.10
CA SER A 56 13.05 20.92 -6.42
C SER A 56 12.77 19.80 -7.45
N ASP A 57 13.35 18.61 -7.27
CA ASP A 57 13.17 17.43 -8.13
C ASP A 57 12.17 16.40 -7.53
N ALA A 58 11.52 16.75 -6.43
CA ALA A 58 10.46 15.94 -5.84
C ALA A 58 9.07 16.40 -6.30
N ALA A 59 8.21 15.43 -6.60
CA ALA A 59 6.79 15.64 -6.86
C ALA A 59 5.98 15.46 -5.57
N PHE A 60 5.22 16.49 -5.20
CA PHE A 60 4.33 16.47 -4.05
C PHE A 60 2.88 16.50 -4.50
N ARG A 61 2.09 15.50 -4.09
CA ARG A 61 0.63 15.52 -4.17
C ARG A 61 0.09 15.90 -2.79
N VAL A 62 -0.46 17.10 -2.68
CA VAL A 62 -1.08 17.57 -1.44
C VAL A 62 -2.55 17.13 -1.43
N VAL A 63 -2.96 16.45 -0.35
CA VAL A 63 -4.31 15.91 -0.14
C VAL A 63 -4.81 16.28 1.25
N GLU A 64 -6.12 16.30 1.46
CA GLU A 64 -6.70 16.59 2.77
C GLU A 64 -6.38 15.50 3.82
N ASP A 65 -6.44 14.23 3.40
CA ASP A 65 -6.21 13.06 4.26
C ASP A 65 -5.37 12.02 3.50
N THR A 66 -4.14 11.83 3.95
CA THR A 66 -3.19 10.92 3.31
C THR A 66 -3.58 9.45 3.47
N LEU A 67 -4.30 9.07 4.54
CA LEU A 67 -4.81 7.71 4.70
C LEU A 67 -5.95 7.43 3.71
N LYS A 68 -6.89 8.36 3.58
CA LYS A 68 -7.97 8.23 2.58
C LYS A 68 -7.42 8.18 1.15
N ALA A 69 -6.46 9.05 0.83
CA ALA A 69 -5.79 9.03 -0.47
C ALA A 69 -5.13 7.68 -0.74
N PHE A 70 -4.42 7.12 0.25
CA PHE A 70 -3.79 5.81 0.15
C PHE A 70 -4.81 4.68 -0.11
N GLN A 71 -5.95 4.71 0.59
CA GLN A 71 -7.03 3.74 0.41
C GLN A 71 -7.70 3.87 -0.96
N GLN A 72 -7.95 5.09 -1.43
CA GLN A 72 -8.54 5.36 -2.74
C GLN A 72 -7.62 4.89 -3.87
N ASP A 73 -6.34 5.26 -3.82
CA ASP A 73 -5.36 4.86 -4.83
C ASP A 73 -5.19 3.34 -4.88
N ALA A 74 -5.22 2.65 -3.72
CA ALA A 74 -5.17 1.19 -3.68
C ALA A 74 -6.43 0.56 -4.30
N GLY A 75 -7.60 1.13 -4.05
CA GLY A 75 -8.84 0.70 -4.68
C GLY A 75 -8.85 0.94 -6.19
N GLU A 76 -8.28 2.05 -6.66
CA GLU A 76 -8.12 2.34 -8.09
C GLU A 76 -7.14 1.38 -8.76
N TYR A 77 -6.00 1.12 -8.10
CA TYR A 77 -5.04 0.12 -8.57
C TYR A 77 -5.70 -1.25 -8.74
N ALA A 78 -6.42 -1.72 -7.72
CA ALA A 78 -7.09 -3.02 -7.75
C ALA A 78 -8.17 -3.11 -8.85
N ARG A 79 -8.93 -2.02 -9.09
CA ARG A 79 -9.91 -1.98 -10.20
C ARG A 79 -9.28 -2.03 -11.59
N GLY A 80 -8.02 -1.64 -11.71
CA GLY A 80 -7.26 -1.73 -12.96
C GLY A 80 -6.67 -3.13 -13.24
N ILE A 81 -6.80 -4.08 -12.31
CA ILE A 81 -6.30 -5.45 -12.45
C ILE A 81 -7.45 -6.37 -12.87
N ASP A 82 -7.22 -7.17 -13.90
CA ASP A 82 -8.18 -8.17 -14.40
C ASP A 82 -8.07 -9.48 -13.61
N ALA A 83 -8.22 -9.38 -12.29
CA ALA A 83 -8.24 -10.52 -11.38
C ALA A 83 -9.56 -10.57 -10.61
N GLN A 84 -10.07 -11.76 -10.36
CA GLN A 84 -11.23 -11.93 -9.48
C GLN A 84 -10.84 -11.62 -8.03
N MET A 85 -11.39 -10.55 -7.45
CA MET A 85 -11.14 -10.16 -6.08
C MET A 85 -12.06 -10.93 -5.12
N VAL A 86 -11.49 -11.64 -4.16
CA VAL A 86 -12.21 -12.35 -3.11
C VAL A 86 -11.79 -11.80 -1.75
N ALA A 87 -12.72 -11.17 -1.04
CA ALA A 87 -12.49 -10.67 0.31
C ALA A 87 -12.93 -11.69 1.36
N ILE A 88 -12.03 -11.96 2.32
CA ILE A 88 -12.30 -12.85 3.45
C ILE A 88 -12.43 -11.98 4.70
N THR A 89 -13.63 -11.91 5.25
CA THR A 89 -13.92 -11.18 6.48
C THR A 89 -14.50 -12.08 7.55
N GLY A 90 -14.51 -11.61 8.79
CA GLY A 90 -15.02 -12.35 9.94
C GLY A 90 -14.27 -12.03 11.22
N SER A 91 -14.84 -12.33 12.38
CA SER A 91 -14.21 -12.06 13.68
C SER A 91 -13.04 -13.00 13.97
N ASN A 92 -13.10 -14.26 13.52
CA ASN A 92 -12.06 -15.27 13.71
C ASN A 92 -11.85 -16.12 12.46
N GLY A 93 -10.66 -16.74 12.34
CA GLY A 93 -10.36 -17.76 11.33
C GLY A 93 -10.06 -17.24 9.92
N LYS A 94 -10.12 -15.92 9.67
CA LYS A 94 -9.84 -15.34 8.34
C LYS A 94 -8.54 -15.85 7.71
N THR A 95 -7.44 -15.77 8.43
CA THR A 95 -6.13 -16.20 7.94
C THR A 95 -6.10 -17.70 7.65
N VAL A 96 -6.72 -18.53 8.51
CA VAL A 96 -6.79 -19.98 8.31
C VAL A 96 -7.59 -20.30 7.05
N VAL A 97 -8.76 -19.67 6.88
CA VAL A 97 -9.60 -19.85 5.68
C VAL A 97 -8.86 -19.40 4.42
N LYS A 98 -8.17 -18.25 4.48
CA LYS A 98 -7.34 -17.75 3.37
C LYS A 98 -6.27 -18.79 2.97
N GLU A 99 -5.54 -19.33 3.95
CA GLU A 99 -4.50 -20.34 3.69
C GLU A 99 -5.09 -21.63 3.10
N TRP A 100 -6.24 -22.10 3.59
CA TRP A 100 -6.89 -23.28 3.05
C TRP A 100 -7.40 -23.08 1.61
N ILE A 101 -8.06 -21.96 1.35
CA ILE A 101 -8.49 -21.63 -0.03
C ILE A 101 -7.26 -21.55 -0.95
N SER A 102 -6.17 -20.94 -0.49
CA SER A 102 -4.93 -20.86 -1.27
C SER A 102 -4.40 -22.26 -1.63
N GLN A 103 -4.32 -23.19 -0.67
CA GLN A 103 -3.85 -24.56 -0.89
C GLN A 103 -4.74 -25.33 -1.84
N LEU A 104 -6.05 -25.10 -1.81
CA LEU A 104 -7.00 -25.78 -2.69
C LEU A 104 -6.94 -25.27 -4.14
N MET A 105 -6.61 -23.99 -4.34
CA MET A 105 -6.68 -23.35 -5.65
C MET A 105 -5.31 -23.18 -6.34
N GLU A 106 -4.19 -23.31 -5.63
CA GLU A 106 -2.84 -23.01 -6.15
C GLU A 106 -2.42 -23.80 -7.41
N TRP A 107 -3.07 -24.95 -7.65
CA TRP A 107 -2.79 -25.80 -8.80
C TRP A 107 -3.64 -25.46 -10.04
N ASP A 108 -4.77 -24.77 -9.83
CA ASP A 108 -5.77 -24.56 -10.89
C ASP A 108 -5.71 -23.12 -11.44
N VAL A 109 -5.28 -22.15 -10.62
CA VAL A 109 -5.29 -20.71 -10.97
C VAL A 109 -4.03 -20.01 -10.45
N LYS A 110 -3.61 -18.95 -11.13
CA LYS A 110 -2.57 -18.06 -10.61
C LYS A 110 -3.12 -17.20 -9.49
N LEU A 111 -2.84 -17.60 -8.27
CA LEU A 111 -3.39 -17.01 -7.06
C LEU A 111 -2.44 -15.98 -6.45
N CYS A 112 -2.95 -14.78 -6.18
CA CYS A 112 -2.36 -13.81 -5.27
C CYS A 112 -3.10 -13.81 -3.93
N ARG A 113 -2.40 -13.51 -2.85
CA ARG A 113 -3.01 -13.43 -1.52
C ARG A 113 -2.39 -12.34 -0.69
N SER A 114 -3.20 -11.71 0.17
CA SER A 114 -2.69 -10.73 1.12
C SER A 114 -1.62 -11.36 2.01
N PRO A 115 -0.46 -10.69 2.19
CA PRO A 115 0.61 -11.19 3.05
C PRO A 115 0.16 -11.14 4.51
N ARG A 116 0.49 -12.18 5.28
CA ARG A 116 0.18 -12.26 6.73
C ARG A 116 -1.30 -11.93 7.03
N SER A 117 -1.56 -11.24 8.14
CA SER A 117 -2.89 -10.79 8.57
C SER A 117 -3.07 -9.29 8.32
N TYR A 118 -2.90 -8.85 7.08
CA TYR A 118 -3.04 -7.44 6.68
C TYR A 118 -4.53 -7.06 6.53
N ASN A 119 -5.23 -6.93 7.67
CA ASN A 119 -6.66 -6.65 7.76
C ASN A 119 -6.99 -5.30 8.43
N SER A 120 -6.02 -4.40 8.50
CA SER A 120 -6.20 -3.06 9.06
C SER A 120 -6.47 -2.02 7.97
N GLN A 121 -6.82 -0.78 8.39
CA GLN A 121 -7.04 0.37 7.48
C GLN A 121 -5.86 0.67 6.56
N VAL A 122 -4.65 0.24 6.90
CA VAL A 122 -3.45 0.36 6.07
C VAL A 122 -3.02 -0.98 5.48
N GLY A 123 -3.33 -2.09 6.15
CA GLY A 123 -2.93 -3.43 5.70
C GLY A 123 -3.68 -3.87 4.45
N VAL A 124 -4.99 -3.64 4.39
CA VAL A 124 -5.79 -3.95 3.20
C VAL A 124 -5.30 -3.19 1.97
N PRO A 125 -5.11 -1.87 1.99
CA PRO A 125 -4.52 -1.12 0.87
C PRO A 125 -3.13 -1.62 0.47
N LEU A 126 -2.26 -1.92 1.42
CA LEU A 126 -0.94 -2.51 1.11
C LEU A 126 -1.08 -3.84 0.37
N SER A 127 -2.01 -4.71 0.81
CA SER A 127 -2.28 -5.98 0.15
C SER A 127 -2.77 -5.80 -1.29
N LEU A 128 -3.61 -4.78 -1.54
CA LEU A 128 -4.09 -4.48 -2.89
C LEU A 128 -2.95 -4.05 -3.82
N PHE A 129 -2.04 -3.21 -3.35
CA PHE A 129 -0.88 -2.77 -4.14
C PHE A 129 0.14 -3.89 -4.41
N GLU A 130 0.11 -4.98 -3.64
CA GLU A 130 0.98 -6.15 -3.83
C GLU A 130 0.40 -7.19 -4.80
N ILE A 131 -0.83 -6.99 -5.29
CA ILE A 131 -1.42 -7.90 -6.29
C ILE A 131 -0.62 -7.80 -7.59
N ASP A 132 -0.11 -8.93 -8.06
CA ASP A 132 0.50 -9.05 -9.38
C ASP A 132 -0.61 -8.94 -10.44
N PRO A 133 -0.52 -8.00 -11.41
CA PRO A 133 -1.54 -7.87 -12.47
C PRO A 133 -1.77 -9.12 -13.31
N SER A 134 -0.89 -10.11 -13.25
CA SER A 134 -1.03 -11.38 -13.95
C SER A 134 -1.73 -12.47 -13.12
N CYS A 135 -2.25 -12.14 -11.91
CA CYS A 135 -3.07 -13.08 -11.14
C CYS A 135 -4.45 -13.29 -11.79
N ASP A 136 -4.98 -14.51 -11.66
CA ASP A 136 -6.37 -14.83 -12.00
C ASP A 136 -7.31 -14.51 -10.84
N VAL A 137 -6.86 -14.79 -9.61
CA VAL A 137 -7.62 -14.59 -8.37
C VAL A 137 -6.76 -13.93 -7.32
N ALA A 138 -7.31 -12.94 -6.60
CA ALA A 138 -6.69 -12.30 -5.45
C ALA A 138 -7.51 -12.49 -4.18
N LEU A 139 -6.92 -13.17 -3.17
CA LEU A 139 -7.53 -13.38 -1.86
C LEU A 139 -7.06 -12.30 -0.88
N ILE A 140 -7.99 -11.45 -0.45
CA ILE A 140 -7.71 -10.33 0.45
C ILE A 140 -8.36 -10.59 1.81
N GLU A 141 -7.56 -10.54 2.88
CA GLU A 141 -8.06 -10.55 4.26
C GLU A 141 -8.49 -9.15 4.67
N ALA A 142 -9.79 -8.98 5.06
CA ALA A 142 -10.39 -7.68 5.36
C ALA A 142 -11.08 -7.66 6.74
#